data_2efa26b514df1b855d6730a3aaf41823
#
_entry.id   2efa26b514df1b855d6730a3aaf41823
#
_cell.length_a   1.000
_cell.length_b   1.000
_cell.length_c   1.000
_cell.angle_alpha   90.00
_cell.angle_beta   90.00
_cell.angle_gamma   90.00
#
_symmetry.space_group_name_H-M   'P 1'
#
loop_
_entity.id
_entity.type
_entity.pdbx_description
1 polymer ?
#
loop_
_entity_poly.entity_id
_entity_poly.type
_entity_poly.pdbx_seq_one_letter_code
_entity_poly.pdbx_strand_id
1 'polypeptide(L)'
;MVVNAGAPVLLPWLDEVSTVIWTWFPGQECGDALADVLFGRTEPSGRLPWTLPASHQQVPIPNAIPVDGVVDYREGIHIGYRGYLKDDLVPAAPFGHGMGWTRWNYDDIDIHTSDTEVTASVTVSNVGPRHGHETVQAYLEFHGDGPERPARWLAGFAVVDAAPGETTTASIRIPARAFQVWDPDSAGWQTPSGTYVLQVGRSVSDIRFTRDTPHP
;
A
#
# COMPACT_ATOMS: atom_id res chain seq x y z
N MET A 1 -9.52 20.52 3.82
CA MET A 1 -10.13 19.83 5.00
C MET A 1 -9.03 19.07 5.74
N VAL A 2 -9.02 19.15 7.07
CA VAL A 2 -8.11 18.34 7.92
C VAL A 2 -8.97 17.33 8.67
N VAL A 3 -8.62 16.06 8.58
CA VAL A 3 -9.30 14.95 9.24
C VAL A 3 -8.40 14.42 10.35
N ASN A 4 -8.86 14.52 11.59
CA ASN A 4 -8.21 13.95 12.76
C ASN A 4 -9.05 12.75 13.23
N ALA A 5 -8.67 11.56 12.79
CA ALA A 5 -9.37 10.33 13.13
C ALA A 5 -8.39 9.16 13.15
N GLY A 6 -8.50 8.30 14.15
CA GLY A 6 -7.65 7.12 14.34
C GLY A 6 -8.22 5.85 13.70
N ALA A 7 -9.36 5.93 13.01
CA ALA A 7 -10.02 4.82 12.34
C ALA A 7 -10.58 5.26 10.99
N PRO A 8 -10.80 4.34 10.03
CA PRO A 8 -11.46 4.66 8.78
C PRO A 8 -12.83 5.27 9.04
N VAL A 9 -13.11 6.37 8.36
CA VAL A 9 -14.41 7.05 8.41
C VAL A 9 -14.92 7.28 6.99
N LEU A 10 -16.23 7.39 6.85
CA LEU A 10 -16.84 7.79 5.60
C LEU A 10 -16.63 9.29 5.37
N LEU A 11 -16.32 9.65 4.13
CA LEU A 11 -16.09 11.01 3.69
C LEU A 11 -17.12 11.41 2.61
N PRO A 12 -18.42 11.56 2.97
CA PRO A 12 -19.47 11.79 1.98
C PRO A 12 -19.33 13.13 1.25
N TRP A 13 -18.51 14.02 1.78
CA TRP A 13 -18.19 15.35 1.25
C TRP A 13 -16.85 15.39 0.48
N LEU A 14 -16.23 14.24 0.19
CA LEU A 14 -14.89 14.18 -0.41
C LEU A 14 -14.80 14.94 -1.74
N ASP A 15 -15.84 14.85 -2.57
CA ASP A 15 -15.91 15.53 -3.87
C ASP A 15 -16.22 17.03 -3.76
N GLU A 16 -16.59 17.52 -2.58
CA GLU A 16 -16.90 18.92 -2.32
C GLU A 16 -15.67 19.74 -1.90
N VAL A 17 -14.53 19.07 -1.64
CA VAL A 17 -13.29 19.70 -1.17
C VAL A 17 -12.12 19.41 -2.08
N SER A 18 -11.28 20.40 -2.32
CA SER A 18 -10.12 20.27 -3.21
C SER A 18 -8.98 19.45 -2.62
N THR A 19 -8.88 19.37 -1.29
CA THR A 19 -7.75 18.71 -0.61
C THR A 19 -8.16 18.21 0.76
N VAL A 20 -7.75 16.99 1.07
CA VAL A 20 -7.91 16.37 2.40
C VAL A 20 -6.54 16.01 2.95
N ILE A 21 -6.26 16.45 4.18
CA ILE A 21 -5.09 16.06 4.96
C ILE A 21 -5.55 15.18 6.12
N TRP A 22 -4.99 13.97 6.20
CA TRP A 22 -5.28 13.04 7.28
C TRP A 22 -4.18 13.09 8.32
N THR A 23 -4.49 13.52 9.54
CA THR A 23 -3.49 13.80 10.59
C THR A 23 -3.42 12.75 11.68
N TRP A 24 -4.28 11.73 11.66
CA TRP A 24 -4.35 10.69 12.70
C TRP A 24 -4.53 11.28 14.10
N PHE A 25 -3.68 10.83 15.05
CA PHE A 25 -3.52 11.39 16.38
C PHE A 25 -2.14 12.04 16.48
N PRO A 26 -1.98 13.29 16.04
CA PRO A 26 -0.66 13.90 15.76
C PRO A 26 0.14 14.28 17.00
N GLY A 27 -0.42 14.19 18.21
CA GLY A 27 0.29 14.46 19.46
C GLY A 27 0.54 15.94 19.75
N GLN A 28 1.61 16.20 20.51
CA GLN A 28 1.90 17.53 21.09
C GLN A 28 2.19 18.60 20.04
N GLU A 29 2.97 18.27 19.00
CA GLU A 29 3.43 19.23 17.98
C GLU A 29 2.46 19.33 16.78
N CYS A 30 1.21 18.95 16.97
CA CYS A 30 0.18 18.93 15.92
C CYS A 30 0.06 20.26 15.16
N GLY A 31 0.06 21.37 15.89
CA GLY A 31 -0.13 22.71 15.30
C GLY A 31 1.02 23.07 14.36
N ASP A 32 2.24 22.89 14.79
CA ASP A 32 3.43 23.23 14.02
C ASP A 32 3.61 22.29 12.84
N ALA A 33 3.44 20.97 13.05
CA ALA A 33 3.51 19.99 11.96
C ALA A 33 2.47 20.23 10.86
N LEU A 34 1.22 20.55 11.24
CA LEU A 34 0.18 20.89 10.28
C LEU A 34 0.47 22.21 9.57
N ALA A 35 0.95 23.23 10.29
CA ALA A 35 1.33 24.52 9.70
C ALA A 35 2.47 24.33 8.68
N ASP A 36 3.47 23.52 8.99
CA ASP A 36 4.60 23.26 8.09
C ASP A 36 4.14 22.60 6.77
N VAL A 37 3.19 21.67 6.84
CA VAL A 37 2.58 21.11 5.63
C VAL A 37 1.74 22.14 4.90
N LEU A 38 0.84 22.87 5.58
CA LEU A 38 -0.07 23.83 4.93
C LEU A 38 0.66 25.00 4.28
N PHE A 39 1.75 25.48 4.89
CA PHE A 39 2.56 26.58 4.36
C PHE A 39 3.73 26.14 3.48
N GLY A 40 3.83 24.87 3.19
CA GLY A 40 4.77 24.34 2.20
C GLY A 40 6.22 24.25 2.69
N ARG A 41 6.46 24.15 3.98
CA ARG A 41 7.80 23.93 4.56
C ARG A 41 8.19 22.46 4.53
N THR A 42 7.23 21.57 4.75
CA THR A 42 7.42 20.11 4.77
C THR A 42 6.40 19.44 3.84
N GLU A 43 6.88 18.59 2.93
CA GLU A 43 6.01 17.82 2.04
C GLU A 43 5.22 16.76 2.82
N PRO A 44 3.90 16.59 2.54
CA PRO A 44 3.15 15.45 3.04
C PRO A 44 3.57 14.19 2.29
N SER A 45 4.45 13.39 2.88
CA SER A 45 5.01 12.17 2.25
C SER A 45 4.36 10.87 2.73
N GLY A 46 3.43 10.94 3.68
CA GLY A 46 2.73 9.79 4.24
C GLY A 46 1.85 9.04 3.23
N ARG A 47 1.67 7.75 3.46
CA ARG A 47 0.75 6.89 2.69
C ARG A 47 -0.27 6.25 3.63
N LEU A 48 -1.50 6.06 3.14
CA LEU A 48 -2.57 5.44 3.92
C LEU A 48 -2.25 3.98 4.21
N PRO A 49 -2.14 3.56 5.49
CA PRO A 49 -1.93 2.17 5.86
C PRO A 49 -3.23 1.35 5.89
N TRP A 50 -4.31 1.91 5.41
CA TRP A 50 -5.62 1.27 5.28
C TRP A 50 -6.39 1.75 4.06
N THR A 51 -7.59 1.19 3.83
CA THR A 51 -8.50 1.56 2.75
C THR A 51 -9.65 2.36 3.31
N LEU A 52 -9.96 3.50 2.71
CA LEU A 52 -11.14 4.30 3.08
C LEU A 52 -12.35 3.88 2.24
N PRO A 53 -13.45 3.43 2.87
CA PRO A 53 -14.65 3.03 2.13
C PRO A 53 -15.31 4.24 1.46
N ALA A 54 -15.83 4.05 0.24
CA ALA A 54 -16.62 5.07 -0.44
C ALA A 54 -18.05 5.14 0.09
N SER A 55 -18.55 4.05 0.68
CA SER A 55 -19.89 3.98 1.26
C SER A 55 -19.95 3.00 2.43
N HIS A 56 -21.01 3.06 3.21
CA HIS A 56 -21.23 2.14 4.33
C HIS A 56 -21.34 0.67 3.86
N GLN A 57 -21.85 0.43 2.66
CA GLN A 57 -21.98 -0.91 2.08
C GLN A 57 -20.64 -1.57 1.77
N GLN A 58 -19.58 -0.76 1.62
CA GLN A 58 -18.21 -1.25 1.38
C GLN A 58 -17.46 -1.60 2.68
N VAL A 59 -18.05 -1.38 3.85
CA VAL A 59 -17.44 -1.77 5.13
C VAL A 59 -17.65 -3.27 5.34
N PRO A 60 -16.60 -4.11 5.27
CA PRO A 60 -16.77 -5.58 5.26
C PRO A 60 -17.42 -6.12 6.53
N ILE A 61 -17.05 -5.53 7.68
CA ILE A 61 -17.63 -5.85 8.99
C ILE A 61 -18.05 -4.56 9.67
N PRO A 62 -19.29 -4.09 9.44
CA PRO A 62 -19.74 -2.82 10.00
C PRO A 62 -19.89 -2.84 11.53
N ASN A 63 -20.03 -4.03 12.13
CA ASN A 63 -20.21 -4.21 13.56
C ASN A 63 -19.49 -5.48 14.03
N ALA A 64 -18.41 -5.32 14.78
CA ALA A 64 -17.73 -6.43 15.47
C ALA A 64 -18.41 -6.73 16.83
N ILE A 65 -19.69 -7.11 16.80
CA ILE A 65 -20.46 -7.42 18.02
C ILE A 65 -20.21 -8.88 18.39
N PRO A 66 -19.68 -9.16 19.59
CA PRO A 66 -19.51 -10.54 20.05
C PRO A 66 -20.86 -11.28 20.16
N VAL A 67 -20.88 -12.52 19.70
CA VAL A 67 -21.96 -13.48 19.95
C VAL A 67 -21.41 -14.52 20.91
N ASP A 68 -22.03 -14.69 22.06
CA ASP A 68 -21.57 -15.56 23.14
C ASP A 68 -20.10 -15.33 23.54
N GLY A 69 -19.66 -14.08 23.51
CA GLY A 69 -18.29 -13.68 23.84
C GLY A 69 -17.25 -13.92 22.72
N VAL A 70 -17.69 -14.37 21.54
CA VAL A 70 -16.82 -14.67 20.38
C VAL A 70 -17.06 -13.65 19.26
N VAL A 71 -15.98 -13.13 18.67
CA VAL A 71 -16.01 -12.34 17.45
C VAL A 71 -15.39 -13.16 16.33
N ASP A 72 -16.18 -13.48 15.30
CA ASP A 72 -15.72 -14.21 14.13
C ASP A 72 -15.06 -13.27 13.13
N TYR A 73 -13.82 -13.58 12.75
CA TYR A 73 -13.09 -12.91 11.65
C TYR A 73 -13.48 -13.55 10.30
N ARG A 74 -14.69 -13.26 9.83
CA ARG A 74 -15.29 -13.90 8.65
C ARG A 74 -14.57 -13.58 7.34
N GLU A 75 -13.87 -12.46 7.29
CA GLU A 75 -13.05 -12.05 6.16
C GLU A 75 -11.81 -12.93 5.95
N GLY A 76 -11.38 -13.66 6.98
CA GLY A 76 -10.21 -14.53 6.92
C GLY A 76 -8.96 -13.77 6.44
N ILE A 77 -8.35 -14.23 5.35
CA ILE A 77 -7.17 -13.58 4.76
C ILE A 77 -7.49 -12.31 3.97
N HIS A 78 -8.77 -12.00 3.74
CA HIS A 78 -9.23 -10.87 2.93
C HIS A 78 -9.51 -9.60 3.74
N ILE A 79 -8.74 -9.35 4.79
CA ILE A 79 -8.86 -8.12 5.59
C ILE A 79 -8.36 -6.89 4.83
N GLY A 80 -8.97 -5.73 5.12
CA GLY A 80 -8.57 -4.44 4.54
C GLY A 80 -8.63 -4.44 3.01
N TYR A 81 -7.61 -3.87 2.36
CA TYR A 81 -7.56 -3.75 0.88
C TYR A 81 -7.71 -5.09 0.14
N ARG A 82 -7.37 -6.21 0.78
CA ARG A 82 -7.48 -7.55 0.18
C ARG A 82 -8.93 -7.93 -0.08
N GLY A 83 -9.85 -7.53 0.81
CA GLY A 83 -11.29 -7.70 0.62
C GLY A 83 -11.81 -6.83 -0.52
N TYR A 84 -11.38 -5.57 -0.59
CA TYR A 84 -11.74 -4.68 -1.70
C TYR A 84 -11.29 -5.23 -3.06
N LEU A 85 -10.10 -5.81 -3.13
CA LEU A 85 -9.59 -6.46 -4.35
C LEU A 85 -10.39 -7.72 -4.71
N LYS A 86 -10.76 -8.52 -3.70
CA LYS A 86 -11.56 -9.74 -3.91
C LYS A 86 -12.93 -9.44 -4.50
N ASP A 87 -13.58 -8.39 -3.98
CA ASP A 87 -14.95 -8.03 -4.33
C ASP A 87 -15.03 -6.96 -5.43
N ASP A 88 -13.89 -6.62 -6.06
CA ASP A 88 -13.74 -5.59 -7.10
C ASP A 88 -14.37 -4.24 -6.70
N LEU A 89 -14.17 -3.83 -5.45
CA LEU A 89 -14.71 -2.60 -4.89
C LEU A 89 -13.74 -1.42 -5.11
N VAL A 90 -14.28 -0.29 -5.55
CA VAL A 90 -13.52 0.97 -5.68
C VAL A 90 -13.69 1.79 -4.41
N PRO A 91 -12.65 1.94 -3.57
CA PRO A 91 -12.73 2.73 -2.34
C PRO A 91 -12.64 4.23 -2.60
N ALA A 92 -13.00 5.04 -1.60
CA ALA A 92 -12.77 6.49 -1.62
C ALA A 92 -11.27 6.83 -1.65
N ALA A 93 -10.45 6.07 -0.90
CA ALA A 93 -8.99 6.10 -1.05
C ALA A 93 -8.42 4.71 -0.77
N PRO A 94 -7.60 4.16 -1.70
CA PRO A 94 -7.04 2.83 -1.56
C PRO A 94 -5.88 2.78 -0.56
N PHE A 95 -5.57 1.58 -0.08
CA PHE A 95 -4.35 1.31 0.68
C PHE A 95 -3.10 1.79 -0.10
N GLY A 96 -2.18 2.42 0.61
CA GLY A 96 -0.96 2.95 0.03
C GLY A 96 -1.12 4.32 -0.65
N HIS A 97 -2.34 4.85 -0.77
CA HIS A 97 -2.57 6.15 -1.39
C HIS A 97 -1.98 7.30 -0.56
N GLY A 98 -1.43 8.28 -1.25
CA GLY A 98 -0.95 9.54 -0.70
C GLY A 98 -0.40 10.42 -1.82
N MET A 99 -0.46 11.72 -1.60
CA MET A 99 -0.01 12.75 -2.55
C MET A 99 1.07 13.61 -1.92
N GLY A 100 2.11 13.90 -2.69
CA GLY A 100 3.09 14.94 -2.38
C GLY A 100 2.85 16.18 -3.24
N TRP A 101 3.83 17.10 -3.23
CA TRP A 101 3.74 18.35 -4.01
C TRP A 101 4.43 18.28 -5.36
N THR A 102 5.00 17.12 -5.71
CA THR A 102 5.66 16.92 -6.98
C THR A 102 5.05 15.75 -7.75
N ARG A 103 5.52 15.51 -8.96
CA ARG A 103 5.06 14.42 -9.81
C ARG A 103 6.23 13.50 -10.11
N TRP A 104 5.94 12.21 -10.17
CA TRP A 104 6.92 11.17 -10.39
C TRP A 104 6.60 10.35 -11.63
N ASN A 105 7.60 10.14 -12.47
CA ASN A 105 7.58 9.08 -13.46
C ASN A 105 8.24 7.83 -12.90
N TYR A 106 7.74 6.69 -13.32
CA TYR A 106 8.34 5.38 -13.09
C TYR A 106 8.94 4.97 -14.43
N ASP A 107 10.26 5.00 -14.53
CA ASP A 107 10.96 4.95 -15.82
C ASP A 107 11.38 3.53 -16.17
N ASP A 108 11.87 2.74 -15.20
CA ASP A 108 12.35 1.39 -15.43
C ASP A 108 12.28 0.53 -14.15
N ILE A 109 12.34 -0.80 -14.34
CA ILE A 109 12.42 -1.78 -13.26
C ILE A 109 13.34 -2.91 -13.64
N ASP A 110 14.31 -3.22 -12.76
CA ASP A 110 15.15 -4.41 -12.79
C ASP A 110 14.86 -5.30 -11.58
N ILE A 111 14.88 -6.63 -11.79
CA ILE A 111 14.58 -7.63 -10.76
C ILE A 111 15.72 -8.59 -10.65
N HIS A 112 16.28 -8.69 -9.46
CA HIS A 112 17.32 -9.64 -9.12
C HIS A 112 16.82 -10.61 -8.03
N THR A 113 17.04 -11.91 -8.24
CA THR A 113 16.65 -12.96 -7.27
C THR A 113 17.91 -13.64 -6.73
N SER A 114 17.96 -13.77 -5.41
CA SER A 114 18.93 -14.55 -4.67
C SER A 114 18.24 -15.71 -3.94
N ASP A 115 19.00 -16.53 -3.22
CA ASP A 115 18.44 -17.65 -2.43
C ASP A 115 17.56 -17.20 -1.25
N THR A 116 17.60 -15.93 -0.86
CA THR A 116 16.93 -15.43 0.35
C THR A 116 15.91 -14.31 0.09
N GLU A 117 16.02 -13.63 -1.03
CA GLU A 117 15.16 -12.47 -1.34
C GLU A 117 15.11 -12.17 -2.84
N VAL A 118 14.08 -11.47 -3.23
CA VAL A 118 14.00 -10.73 -4.50
C VAL A 118 14.26 -9.26 -4.23
N THR A 119 15.13 -8.64 -5.02
CA THR A 119 15.34 -7.19 -4.99
C THR A 119 14.76 -6.57 -6.26
N ALA A 120 13.84 -5.63 -6.11
CA ALA A 120 13.34 -4.82 -7.22
C ALA A 120 14.01 -3.43 -7.17
N SER A 121 14.76 -3.10 -8.21
CA SER A 121 15.39 -1.79 -8.40
C SER A 121 14.53 -0.97 -9.37
N VAL A 122 13.85 0.03 -8.86
CA VAL A 122 12.90 0.84 -9.62
C VAL A 122 13.47 2.23 -9.83
N THR A 123 13.69 2.59 -11.08
CA THR A 123 14.14 3.94 -11.47
C THR A 123 12.94 4.87 -11.55
N VAL A 124 13.00 5.98 -10.80
CA VAL A 124 11.95 6.99 -10.77
C VAL A 124 12.54 8.39 -10.95
N SER A 125 11.83 9.25 -11.67
CA SER A 125 12.23 10.64 -11.94
C SER A 125 11.23 11.62 -11.33
N ASN A 126 11.75 12.64 -10.66
CA ASN A 126 10.95 13.78 -10.23
C ASN A 126 10.71 14.73 -11.40
N VAL A 127 9.53 14.70 -11.99
CA VAL A 127 9.13 15.54 -13.14
C VAL A 127 8.30 16.75 -12.73
N GLY A 128 8.17 17.00 -11.44
CA GLY A 128 7.47 18.17 -10.91
C GLY A 128 8.41 19.32 -10.54
N PRO A 129 7.87 20.44 -10.05
CA PRO A 129 8.63 21.67 -9.83
C PRO A 129 9.29 21.78 -8.45
N ARG A 130 9.13 20.77 -7.57
CA ARG A 130 9.63 20.79 -6.19
C ARG A 130 10.44 19.55 -5.88
N HIS A 131 11.37 19.67 -4.95
CA HIS A 131 11.94 18.51 -4.26
C HIS A 131 10.81 17.72 -3.59
N GLY A 132 10.87 16.41 -3.66
CA GLY A 132 9.82 15.58 -3.08
C GLY A 132 10.25 14.17 -2.75
N HIS A 133 9.34 13.46 -2.07
CA HIS A 133 9.51 12.08 -1.67
C HIS A 133 8.52 11.19 -2.42
N GLU A 134 8.96 10.01 -2.82
CA GLU A 134 8.10 8.97 -3.39
C GLU A 134 8.23 7.69 -2.58
N THR A 135 7.09 7.07 -2.29
CA THR A 135 7.02 5.74 -1.68
C THR A 135 6.67 4.73 -2.76
N VAL A 136 7.68 4.04 -3.26
CA VAL A 136 7.53 2.98 -4.26
C VAL A 136 7.14 1.71 -3.55
N GLN A 137 5.98 1.12 -3.91
CA GLN A 137 5.39 -0.03 -3.25
C GLN A 137 5.42 -1.25 -4.17
N ALA A 138 5.79 -2.40 -3.63
CA ALA A 138 5.85 -3.67 -4.34
C ALA A 138 4.83 -4.65 -3.76
N TYR A 139 4.02 -5.21 -4.64
CA TYR A 139 2.98 -6.17 -4.32
C TYR A 139 3.25 -7.47 -5.05
N LEU A 140 2.89 -8.59 -4.44
CA LEU A 140 2.90 -9.90 -5.07
C LEU A 140 1.48 -10.35 -5.39
N GLU A 141 1.35 -11.03 -6.51
CA GLU A 141 0.19 -11.79 -6.96
C GLU A 141 0.66 -13.22 -7.23
N PHE A 142 -0.21 -14.21 -7.05
CA PHE A 142 0.11 -15.62 -7.24
C PHE A 142 -0.89 -16.30 -8.15
N HIS A 143 -0.39 -17.08 -9.10
CA HIS A 143 -1.16 -17.92 -9.99
C HIS A 143 -0.65 -19.36 -9.90
N GLY A 144 -1.46 -20.25 -9.37
CA GLY A 144 -1.11 -21.67 -9.20
C GLY A 144 -2.11 -22.40 -8.34
N ASP A 145 -1.93 -23.71 -8.25
CA ASP A 145 -2.68 -24.56 -7.34
C ASP A 145 -2.10 -24.46 -5.94
N GLY A 146 -2.95 -24.38 -4.92
CA GLY A 146 -2.49 -24.32 -3.54
C GLY A 146 -3.50 -23.66 -2.59
N PRO A 147 -3.06 -23.29 -1.40
CA PRO A 147 -3.92 -22.61 -0.43
C PRO A 147 -4.40 -21.25 -0.96
N GLU A 148 -5.59 -20.86 -0.53
CA GLU A 148 -6.16 -19.56 -0.87
C GLU A 148 -5.20 -18.42 -0.53
N ARG A 149 -5.04 -17.47 -1.46
CA ARG A 149 -4.24 -16.26 -1.28
C ARG A 149 -5.05 -15.02 -1.65
N PRO A 150 -4.72 -13.86 -1.09
CA PRO A 150 -5.28 -12.60 -1.58
C PRO A 150 -4.93 -12.40 -3.06
N ALA A 151 -5.80 -11.72 -3.80
CA ALA A 151 -5.52 -11.36 -5.19
C ALA A 151 -4.17 -10.62 -5.32
N ARG A 152 -3.80 -9.87 -4.28
CA ARG A 152 -2.53 -9.12 -4.21
C ARG A 152 -2.20 -8.81 -2.76
N TRP A 153 -0.89 -8.82 -2.39
CA TRP A 153 -0.45 -8.42 -1.05
C TRP A 153 0.83 -7.61 -1.10
N LEU A 154 0.96 -6.62 -0.20
CA LEU A 154 2.19 -5.82 -0.06
C LEU A 154 3.34 -6.74 0.36
N ALA A 155 4.43 -6.69 -0.39
CA ALA A 155 5.62 -7.51 -0.17
C ALA A 155 6.84 -6.69 0.25
N GLY A 156 6.86 -5.39 -0.10
CA GLY A 156 7.92 -4.47 0.29
C GLY A 156 7.63 -3.05 -0.18
N PHE A 157 8.44 -2.11 0.27
CA PHE A 157 8.43 -0.74 -0.22
C PHE A 157 9.77 -0.06 0.03
N ALA A 158 10.03 1.01 -0.69
CA ALA A 158 11.17 1.91 -0.45
C ALA A 158 10.71 3.37 -0.58
N VAL A 159 11.32 4.23 0.22
CA VAL A 159 11.13 5.69 0.13
C VAL A 159 12.38 6.28 -0.49
N VAL A 160 12.19 7.12 -1.48
CA VAL A 160 13.25 7.87 -2.16
C VAL A 160 12.89 9.34 -2.21
N ASP A 161 13.90 10.18 -2.40
CA ASP A 161 13.74 11.61 -2.61
C ASP A 161 14.58 12.07 -3.82
N ALA A 162 14.13 13.14 -4.47
CA ALA A 162 14.87 13.78 -5.55
C ALA A 162 14.45 15.24 -5.74
N ALA A 163 15.39 16.05 -6.20
CA ALA A 163 15.14 17.41 -6.65
C ALA A 163 14.41 17.42 -8.02
N PRO A 164 13.84 18.57 -8.43
CA PRO A 164 13.23 18.70 -9.75
C PRO A 164 14.17 18.30 -10.88
N GLY A 165 13.71 17.39 -11.75
CA GLY A 165 14.46 16.86 -12.89
C GLY A 165 15.47 15.77 -12.54
N GLU A 166 15.64 15.41 -11.28
CA GLU A 166 16.53 14.33 -10.88
C GLU A 166 15.85 12.97 -10.99
N THR A 167 16.68 11.97 -11.22
CA THR A 167 16.32 10.55 -11.26
C THR A 167 17.02 9.83 -10.12
N THR A 168 16.31 8.91 -9.48
CA THR A 168 16.83 8.09 -8.36
C THR A 168 16.34 6.65 -8.48
N THR A 169 16.92 5.74 -7.71
CA THR A 169 16.55 4.32 -7.72
C THR A 169 16.02 3.90 -6.36
N ALA A 170 14.79 3.40 -6.34
CA ALA A 170 14.20 2.75 -5.19
C ALA A 170 14.58 1.27 -5.17
N SER A 171 15.34 0.84 -4.18
CA SER A 171 15.70 -0.58 -4.00
C SER A 171 14.75 -1.21 -2.97
N ILE A 172 13.91 -2.13 -3.42
CA ILE A 172 12.89 -2.79 -2.61
C ILE A 172 13.30 -4.24 -2.37
N ARG A 173 13.50 -4.59 -1.11
CA ARG A 173 13.82 -5.96 -0.70
C ARG A 173 12.55 -6.72 -0.37
N ILE A 174 12.35 -7.86 -1.00
CA ILE A 174 11.21 -8.75 -0.83
C ILE A 174 11.75 -10.09 -0.31
N PRO A 175 11.63 -10.36 1.00
CA PRO A 175 12.20 -11.58 1.58
C PRO A 175 11.47 -12.83 1.11
N ALA A 176 12.15 -13.97 1.08
CA ALA A 176 11.56 -15.28 0.76
C ALA A 176 10.26 -15.54 1.51
N ARG A 177 10.16 -15.04 2.74
CA ARG A 177 8.96 -15.14 3.57
C ARG A 177 7.71 -14.52 2.92
N ALA A 178 7.83 -13.51 2.08
CA ALA A 178 6.71 -12.88 1.40
C ALA A 178 6.01 -13.84 0.40
N PHE A 179 6.72 -14.86 -0.06
CA PHE A 179 6.22 -15.88 -1.00
C PHE A 179 5.59 -17.08 -0.29
N GLN A 180 5.82 -17.22 1.02
CA GLN A 180 5.46 -18.41 1.78
C GLN A 180 4.07 -18.33 2.40
N VAL A 181 3.51 -19.51 2.66
CA VAL A 181 2.33 -19.74 3.49
C VAL A 181 2.67 -20.72 4.60
N TRP A 182 1.96 -20.65 5.71
CA TRP A 182 2.09 -21.65 6.75
C TRP A 182 1.32 -22.92 6.36
N ASP A 183 2.00 -24.04 6.40
CA ASP A 183 1.41 -25.35 6.23
C ASP A 183 1.27 -26.02 7.59
N PRO A 184 0.05 -26.25 8.09
CA PRO A 184 -0.18 -26.86 9.38
C PRO A 184 0.22 -28.34 9.43
N ASP A 185 0.19 -29.07 8.29
CA ASP A 185 0.48 -30.50 8.25
C ASP A 185 1.99 -30.75 8.40
N SER A 186 2.82 -29.95 7.77
CA SER A 186 4.27 -30.00 7.93
C SER A 186 4.79 -29.15 9.08
N ALA A 187 3.91 -28.36 9.75
CA ALA A 187 4.23 -27.37 10.77
C ALA A 187 5.39 -26.45 10.31
N GLY A 188 5.34 -25.99 9.05
CA GLY A 188 6.39 -25.24 8.42
C GLY A 188 5.92 -24.20 7.40
N TRP A 189 6.85 -23.34 7.01
CA TRP A 189 6.61 -22.36 5.96
C TRP A 189 6.95 -22.95 4.61
N GLN A 190 6.02 -22.92 3.68
CA GLN A 190 6.14 -23.49 2.35
C GLN A 190 5.94 -22.41 1.28
N THR A 191 6.71 -22.47 0.21
CA THR A 191 6.48 -21.66 -0.98
C THR A 191 5.64 -22.46 -1.97
N PRO A 192 4.36 -22.11 -2.21
CA PRO A 192 3.52 -22.79 -3.18
C PRO A 192 4.14 -22.75 -4.58
N SER A 193 4.05 -23.86 -5.31
CA SER A 193 4.50 -23.95 -6.70
C SER A 193 3.53 -23.24 -7.62
N GLY A 194 4.03 -22.31 -8.42
CA GLY A 194 3.21 -21.51 -9.34
C GLY A 194 3.98 -20.30 -9.85
N THR A 195 3.27 -19.41 -10.53
CA THR A 195 3.81 -18.16 -11.05
C THR A 195 3.55 -17.04 -10.08
N TYR A 196 4.58 -16.32 -9.72
CA TYR A 196 4.47 -15.08 -8.96
C TYR A 196 4.64 -13.87 -9.87
N VAL A 197 3.78 -12.90 -9.70
CA VAL A 197 3.82 -11.64 -10.44
C VAL A 197 4.12 -10.51 -9.46
N LEU A 198 5.19 -9.78 -9.72
CA LEU A 198 5.56 -8.58 -9.00
C LEU A 198 4.88 -7.38 -9.66
N GLN A 199 4.12 -6.64 -8.87
CA GLN A 199 3.46 -5.41 -9.27
C GLN A 199 4.02 -4.26 -8.46
N VAL A 200 4.52 -3.24 -9.14
CA VAL A 200 5.13 -2.07 -8.50
C VAL A 200 4.38 -0.81 -8.85
N GLY A 201 4.14 0.03 -7.86
CA GLY A 201 3.41 1.26 -8.06
C GLY A 201 3.37 2.20 -6.86
N ARG A 202 2.47 3.17 -6.91
CA ARG A 202 2.30 4.22 -5.89
C ARG A 202 1.29 3.84 -4.80
N SER A 203 0.42 2.89 -5.11
CA SER A 203 -0.59 2.34 -4.19
C SER A 203 -1.05 0.99 -4.72
N VAL A 204 -1.87 0.29 -3.96
CA VAL A 204 -2.47 -0.98 -4.40
C VAL A 204 -3.33 -0.83 -5.68
N SER A 205 -3.82 0.35 -5.99
CA SER A 205 -4.65 0.64 -7.18
C SER A 205 -3.94 1.48 -8.25
N ASP A 206 -2.71 1.95 -8.00
CA ASP A 206 -1.90 2.71 -8.96
C ASP A 206 -0.61 1.94 -9.27
N ILE A 207 -0.75 0.87 -10.08
CA ILE A 207 0.35 -0.01 -10.50
C ILE A 207 0.99 0.55 -11.77
N ARG A 208 2.32 0.60 -11.80
CA ARG A 208 3.14 1.14 -12.89
C ARG A 208 3.89 0.06 -13.65
N PHE A 209 4.35 -0.97 -12.95
CA PHE A 209 5.01 -2.12 -13.54
C PHE A 209 4.39 -3.42 -13.10
N THR A 210 4.34 -4.38 -14.02
CA THR A 210 3.93 -5.77 -13.76
C THR A 210 4.95 -6.68 -14.42
N ARG A 211 5.56 -7.59 -13.67
CA ARG A 211 6.60 -8.52 -14.15
C ARG A 211 6.43 -9.88 -13.48
N ASP A 212 6.59 -10.93 -14.24
CA ASP A 212 6.80 -12.24 -13.66
C ASP A 212 8.10 -12.23 -12.84
N THR A 213 8.07 -12.87 -11.68
CA THR A 213 9.23 -12.92 -10.80
C THR A 213 9.48 -14.34 -10.31
N PRO A 214 10.73 -14.84 -10.42
CA PRO A 214 11.09 -16.04 -9.71
C PRO A 214 11.02 -15.78 -8.20
N HIS A 215 10.80 -16.84 -7.44
CA HIS A 215 10.86 -16.80 -5.98
C HIS A 215 12.17 -17.43 -5.49
N PRO A 216 12.68 -17.02 -4.32
CA PRO A 216 13.81 -17.62 -3.64
C PRO A 216 13.57 -19.09 -3.26
#